data_82b6d539310d6dbf4252f5a739df274d
#
_entry.id   82b6d539310d6dbf4252f5a739df274d
#
_cell.length_a   1.000
_cell.length_b   1.000
_cell.length_c   1.000
_cell.angle_alpha   90.00
_cell.angle_beta   90.00
_cell.angle_gamma   90.00
#
_symmetry.space_group_name_H-M   'P 1'
#
loop_
_entity.id
_entity.type
_entity.pdbx_description
1 polymer ?
#
loop_
_entity_poly.entity_id
_entity_poly.type
_entity_poly.pdbx_seq_one_letter_code
_entity_poly.pdbx_strand_id
1 'polypeptide(L)'
;MARFDLYRNPDQGGYLLDVQSDLLSDLNTRIVVPLMPRDHAPRPATILNPVFDIHEIPHVMATQFLSAVPTSLLRRPAGTLARQSEVVTRALDFLYQGF
;
A
#
# COMPACT_ATOMS: atom_id res chain seq x y z
N MET A 1 0.39 -8.18 11.99
CA MET A 1 0.19 -7.71 10.60
C MET A 1 -1.27 -7.91 10.22
N ALA A 2 -1.87 -6.87 9.72
CA ALA A 2 -3.24 -6.93 9.24
C ALA A 2 -3.36 -6.24 7.90
N ARG A 3 -4.26 -6.71 7.06
CA ARG A 3 -4.53 -6.07 5.77
C ARG A 3 -4.84 -4.60 5.99
N PHE A 4 -4.29 -3.74 5.16
CA PHE A 4 -4.38 -2.28 5.18
C PHE A 4 -3.50 -1.60 6.23
N ASP A 5 -2.70 -2.34 6.99
CA ASP A 5 -1.71 -1.72 7.86
C ASP A 5 -0.61 -1.05 7.03
N LEU A 6 -0.10 0.07 7.59
CA LEU A 6 0.99 0.83 7.00
C LEU A 6 2.28 0.55 7.74
N TYR A 7 3.36 0.42 7.00
CA TYR A 7 4.72 0.27 7.54
C TYR A 7 5.63 1.28 6.88
N ARG A 8 6.61 1.80 7.60
CA ARG A 8 7.57 2.71 6.98
C ARG A 8 8.38 1.96 5.93
N ASN A 9 8.58 2.60 4.78
CA ASN A 9 9.43 2.04 3.73
C ASN A 9 10.90 2.38 4.06
N PRO A 10 11.74 1.38 4.37
CA PRO A 10 13.10 1.65 4.83
C PRO A 10 14.02 2.19 3.75
N ASP A 11 13.72 1.92 2.48
CA ASP A 11 14.66 2.20 1.39
C ASP A 11 14.36 3.49 0.65
N GLN A 12 13.10 3.86 0.50
CA GLN A 12 12.70 4.93 -0.42
C GLN A 12 11.88 6.03 0.22
N GLY A 13 11.69 5.97 1.55
CA GLY A 13 10.77 6.89 2.21
C GLY A 13 9.32 6.52 1.92
N GLY A 14 8.38 7.22 2.55
CA GLY A 14 6.97 6.88 2.46
C GLY A 14 6.64 5.61 3.24
N TYR A 15 5.69 4.85 2.74
CA TYR A 15 5.15 3.69 3.45
C TYR A 15 4.97 2.51 2.53
N LEU A 16 4.85 1.33 3.13
CA LEU A 16 4.40 0.11 2.48
C LEU A 16 3.02 -0.22 3.03
N LEU A 17 2.06 -0.41 2.15
CA LEU A 17 0.68 -0.77 2.51
C LEU A 17 0.50 -2.27 2.33
N ASP A 18 0.14 -2.97 3.41
CA ASP A 18 -0.16 -4.39 3.36
C ASP A 18 -1.53 -4.60 2.70
N VAL A 19 -1.56 -5.31 1.60
CA VAL A 19 -2.80 -5.55 0.85
C VAL A 19 -3.15 -7.03 0.75
N GLN A 20 -2.35 -7.90 1.36
CA GLN A 20 -2.59 -9.34 1.32
C GLN A 20 -3.75 -9.72 2.23
N SER A 21 -4.58 -10.66 1.77
CA SER A 21 -5.67 -11.20 2.58
C SER A 21 -5.13 -11.77 3.89
N ASP A 22 -5.81 -11.49 5.00
CA ASP A 22 -5.44 -12.05 6.30
C ASP A 22 -5.64 -13.56 6.38
N LEU A 23 -6.39 -14.13 5.44
CA LEU A 23 -6.52 -15.60 5.33
C LEU A 23 -5.18 -16.26 4.96
N LEU A 24 -4.23 -15.50 4.43
CA LEU A 24 -2.91 -16.00 4.03
C LEU A 24 -1.82 -15.58 5.01
N SER A 25 -2.19 -15.30 6.25
CA SER A 25 -1.25 -14.78 7.26
C SER A 25 -0.14 -15.76 7.64
N ASP A 26 -0.32 -17.05 7.34
CA ASP A 26 0.71 -18.07 7.63
C ASP A 26 1.87 -18.05 6.64
N LEU A 27 1.75 -17.35 5.53
CA LEU A 27 2.85 -17.21 4.58
C LEU A 27 3.95 -16.34 5.18
N ASN A 28 5.20 -16.61 4.80
CA ASN A 28 6.33 -15.82 5.26
C ASN A 28 6.58 -14.58 4.40
N THR A 29 5.67 -14.29 3.48
CA THR A 29 5.68 -13.10 2.63
C THR A 29 4.36 -12.38 2.72
N ARG A 30 4.40 -11.07 2.44
CA ARG A 30 3.20 -10.24 2.32
C ARG A 30 3.28 -9.45 1.03
N ILE A 31 2.13 -9.32 0.36
CA ILE A 31 2.03 -8.42 -0.80
C ILE A 31 1.80 -7.01 -0.27
N VAL A 32 2.64 -6.08 -0.68
CA VAL A 32 2.57 -4.68 -0.28
C VAL A 32 2.57 -3.78 -1.51
N VAL A 33 2.04 -2.57 -1.30
CA VAL A 33 2.06 -1.50 -2.31
C VAL A 33 2.78 -0.31 -1.70
N PRO A 34 3.78 0.27 -2.39
CA PRO A 34 4.42 1.47 -1.87
C PRO A 34 3.50 2.68 -1.96
N LEU A 35 3.50 3.46 -0.88
CA LEU A 35 2.88 4.78 -0.83
C LEU A 35 4.00 5.79 -0.83
N MET A 36 4.08 6.57 -1.90
CA MET A 36 5.20 7.48 -2.16
C MET A 36 4.76 8.91 -1.93
N PRO A 37 5.56 9.72 -1.22
CA PRO A 37 5.25 11.15 -1.14
C PRO A 37 4.99 11.70 -2.54
N ARG A 38 3.98 12.57 -2.67
CA ARG A 38 3.53 13.05 -3.98
C ARG A 38 4.69 13.61 -4.82
N ASP A 39 5.62 14.32 -4.18
CA ASP A 39 6.74 14.95 -4.88
C ASP A 39 7.72 13.94 -5.49
N HIS A 40 7.72 12.70 -5.02
CA HIS A 40 8.62 11.64 -5.48
C HIS A 40 7.90 10.57 -6.28
N ALA A 41 6.60 10.71 -6.45
CA ALA A 41 5.78 9.70 -7.11
C ALA A 41 5.62 10.01 -8.59
N PRO A 42 5.37 8.98 -9.43
CA PRO A 42 4.94 9.24 -10.79
C PRO A 42 3.59 9.97 -10.79
N ARG A 43 3.26 10.60 -11.91
CA ARG A 43 1.98 11.29 -12.05
C ARG A 43 0.83 10.30 -11.83
N PRO A 44 -0.08 10.56 -10.88
CA PRO A 44 -1.10 9.58 -10.54
C PRO A 44 -2.19 9.44 -11.59
N ALA A 45 -2.56 8.20 -11.88
CA ALA A 45 -3.78 7.88 -12.63
C ALA A 45 -4.94 7.77 -11.64
N THR A 46 -6.09 8.33 -11.96
CA THR A 46 -7.17 8.59 -11.00
C THR A 46 -7.62 7.39 -10.17
N ILE A 47 -7.88 6.26 -10.80
CA ILE A 47 -8.36 5.07 -10.07
C ILE A 47 -7.20 4.21 -9.59
N LEU A 48 -6.21 4.04 -10.45
CA LEU A 48 -5.07 3.17 -10.17
C LEU A 48 -4.20 3.69 -9.02
N ASN A 49 -4.04 5.01 -8.95
CA ASN A 49 -3.12 5.64 -8.01
C ASN A 49 -3.83 6.63 -7.09
N PRO A 50 -4.66 6.16 -6.17
CA PRO A 50 -5.31 7.06 -5.22
C PRO A 50 -4.28 7.77 -4.34
N VAL A 51 -4.65 8.94 -3.86
CA VAL A 51 -3.81 9.75 -2.97
C VAL A 51 -4.41 9.73 -1.58
N PHE A 52 -3.59 9.45 -0.58
CA PHE A 52 -4.00 9.43 0.82
C PHE A 52 -3.15 10.41 1.62
N ASP A 53 -3.79 11.13 2.54
CA ASP A 53 -3.05 11.95 3.49
C ASP A 53 -2.60 11.06 4.65
N ILE A 54 -1.31 10.95 4.85
CA ILE A 54 -0.73 10.20 5.96
C ILE A 54 0.11 11.18 6.76
N HIS A 55 -0.28 11.41 8.00
CA HIS A 55 0.32 12.43 8.85
C HIS A 55 0.37 13.79 8.16
N GLU A 56 -0.75 14.14 7.51
CA GLU A 56 -0.94 15.44 6.82
C GLU A 56 -0.09 15.62 5.57
N ILE A 57 0.57 14.57 5.11
CA ILE A 57 1.39 14.61 3.89
C ILE A 57 0.72 13.72 2.83
N PRO A 58 0.44 14.26 1.62
CA PRO A 58 -0.17 13.44 0.57
C PRO A 58 0.81 12.39 0.03
N HIS A 59 0.33 11.16 -0.06
CA HIS A 59 1.08 10.02 -0.60
C HIS A 59 0.29 9.38 -1.72
N VAL A 60 0.98 9.04 -2.80
CA VAL A 60 0.40 8.35 -3.95
C VAL A 60 0.57 6.85 -3.76
N MET A 61 -0.52 6.11 -3.87
CA MET A 61 -0.47 4.64 -3.86
C MET A 61 0.01 4.16 -5.24
N ALA A 62 1.25 3.71 -5.30
CA ALA A 62 1.85 3.24 -6.55
C ALA A 62 1.46 1.77 -6.79
N THR A 63 0.20 1.54 -7.10
CA THR A 63 -0.41 0.21 -7.18
C THR A 63 0.33 -0.71 -8.13
N GLN A 64 0.81 -0.19 -9.25
CA GLN A 64 1.55 -0.97 -10.26
C GLN A 64 2.92 -1.44 -9.76
N PHE A 65 3.40 -0.91 -8.65
CA PHE A 65 4.67 -1.32 -8.05
C PHE A 65 4.49 -2.34 -6.92
N LEU A 66 3.31 -2.93 -6.81
CA LEU A 66 3.08 -3.95 -5.77
C LEU A 66 4.14 -5.05 -5.87
N SER A 67 4.50 -5.58 -4.72
CA SER A 67 5.53 -6.62 -4.66
C SER A 67 5.37 -7.46 -3.41
N ALA A 68 5.99 -8.64 -3.43
CA ALA A 68 6.07 -9.50 -2.26
C ALA A 68 7.30 -9.12 -1.44
N VAL A 69 7.14 -8.98 -0.14
CA VAL A 69 8.26 -8.75 0.78
C VAL A 69 8.22 -9.78 1.90
N PRO A 70 9.39 -10.10 2.50
CA PRO A 70 9.41 -10.96 3.68
C PRO A 70 8.66 -10.31 4.83
N THR A 71 7.93 -11.10 5.61
CA THR A 71 7.22 -10.58 6.78
C THR A 71 8.15 -9.92 7.79
N SER A 72 9.42 -10.32 7.79
CA SER A 72 10.42 -9.74 8.69
C SER A 72 10.66 -8.25 8.47
N LEU A 73 10.29 -7.70 7.31
CA LEU A 73 10.39 -6.27 7.05
C LEU A 73 9.21 -5.47 7.63
N LEU A 74 8.14 -6.13 8.03
CA LEU A 74 6.90 -5.49 8.47
C LEU A 74 6.74 -5.66 9.97
N ARG A 75 7.54 -4.93 10.76
CA ARG A 75 7.63 -5.15 12.20
C ARG A 75 6.62 -4.36 13.01
N ARG A 76 6.48 -3.08 12.73
CA ARG A 76 5.62 -2.18 13.51
C ARG A 76 4.72 -1.37 12.58
N PRO A 77 3.41 -1.56 12.68
CA PRO A 77 2.51 -0.71 11.92
C PRO A 77 2.69 0.76 12.31
N ALA A 78 2.77 1.62 11.31
CA ALA A 78 2.83 3.07 11.47
C ALA A 78 1.45 3.72 11.35
N GLY A 79 0.43 2.92 11.07
CA GLY A 79 -0.95 3.37 10.90
C GLY A 79 -1.74 2.35 10.11
N THR A 80 -2.93 2.75 9.68
CA THR A 80 -3.79 1.87 8.89
C THR A 80 -4.64 2.68 7.92
N LEU A 81 -4.93 2.08 6.76
CA LEU A 81 -5.90 2.61 5.81
C LEU A 81 -7.18 1.78 5.77
N ALA A 82 -7.49 1.07 6.85
CA ALA A 82 -8.69 0.22 6.90
C ALA A 82 -9.97 0.98 6.59
N ARG A 83 -10.04 2.28 6.95
CA ARG A 83 -11.21 3.12 6.66
C ARG A 83 -11.35 3.45 5.18
N GLN A 84 -10.27 3.36 4.41
CA GLN A 84 -10.28 3.60 2.98
C GLN A 84 -10.14 2.31 2.17
N SER A 85 -10.53 1.19 2.76
CA SER A 85 -10.38 -0.13 2.14
C SER A 85 -11.04 -0.23 0.77
N GLU A 86 -12.17 0.43 0.56
CA GLU A 86 -12.85 0.40 -0.74
C GLU A 86 -12.02 1.06 -1.83
N VAL A 87 -11.37 2.17 -1.52
CA VAL A 87 -10.52 2.88 -2.48
C VAL A 87 -9.30 2.03 -2.82
N VAL A 88 -8.69 1.41 -1.82
CA VAL A 88 -7.54 0.52 -2.01
C VAL A 88 -7.92 -0.68 -2.87
N THR A 89 -9.02 -1.34 -2.52
CA THR A 89 -9.49 -2.53 -3.24
C THR A 89 -9.82 -2.19 -4.68
N ARG A 90 -10.44 -1.04 -4.91
CA ARG A 90 -10.77 -0.60 -6.26
C ARG A 90 -9.52 -0.38 -7.12
N ALA A 91 -8.46 0.17 -6.55
CA ALA A 91 -7.19 0.34 -7.25
C ALA A 91 -6.58 -1.00 -7.64
N LEU A 92 -6.61 -1.98 -6.74
CA LEU A 92 -6.12 -3.33 -7.01
C LEU A 92 -6.95 -4.03 -8.09
N ASP A 93 -8.28 -3.92 -8.01
CA ASP A 93 -9.16 -4.48 -9.02
C ASP A 93 -8.91 -3.85 -10.38
N PHE A 94 -8.68 -2.55 -10.41
CA PHE A 94 -8.38 -1.86 -11.66
C PHE A 94 -7.06 -2.35 -12.27
N LEU A 95 -6.05 -2.59 -11.42
CA LEU A 95 -4.78 -3.12 -11.89
C LEU A 95 -4.95 -4.49 -12.54
N TYR A 96 -5.75 -5.37 -11.94
CA TYR A 96 -5.89 -6.75 -12.40
C TYR A 96 -6.94 -6.93 -13.49
N GLN A 97 -8.00 -6.16 -13.46
CA GLN A 97 -9.16 -6.39 -14.31
C GLN A 97 -9.46 -5.23 -15.27
N GLY A 98 -8.90 -4.06 -15.03
CA GLY A 98 -9.16 -2.88 -15.83
C GLY A 98 -10.48 -2.19 -15.50
N PHE A 99 -11.12 -2.57 -14.39
CA PHE A 99 -12.36 -1.93 -13.95
C PHE A 99 -12.63 -2.13 -12.46
#